data_5eaa9780ac11adb411872909811a67e7
#
_entry.id   5eaa9780ac11adb411872909811a67e7
#
_cell.length_a   1.000
_cell.length_b   1.000
_cell.length_c   1.000
_cell.angle_alpha   90.00
_cell.angle_beta   90.00
_cell.angle_gamma   90.00
#
_symmetry.space_group_name_H-M   'P 1'
#
loop_
_entity.id
_entity.type
_entity.pdbx_description
1 polymer ?
#
loop_
_entity_poly.entity_id
_entity_poly.type
_entity_poly.pdbx_seq_one_letter_code
_entity_poly.pdbx_strand_id
1 'polypeptide(L)'
;MNNLFLRHGEVYNPKNIHYSNLPGFSLSTTGNFQAKSIGQKIKKNFEIEKIITSPLLRARQTAQLVNEFLNVKIEISNDIIEWQGPEGWTGKIFNEITNTQAYSKYKSNPLTIDTVKEPLEKVYERVNKLVNENQHCLMVSHQDTIRAYFYFELKEARFNLNKPNHCDVQYIKNGKLKVLSLT
;
A
#
# COMPACT_ATOMS: atom_id res chain seq x y z
N MET A 1 15.97 12.33 -4.94
CA MET A 1 15.28 11.12 -5.46
C MET A 1 13.89 11.09 -4.88
N ASN A 2 12.87 10.69 -5.65
CA ASN A 2 11.50 10.64 -5.12
C ASN A 2 11.35 9.46 -4.15
N ASN A 3 10.39 9.58 -3.21
CA ASN A 3 10.04 8.50 -2.31
C ASN A 3 9.55 7.26 -3.09
N LEU A 4 9.81 6.07 -2.55
CA LEU A 4 9.32 4.80 -3.07
C LEU A 4 8.15 4.32 -2.21
N PHE A 5 7.12 3.76 -2.84
CA PHE A 5 5.99 3.12 -2.17
C PHE A 5 6.03 1.61 -2.38
N LEU A 6 6.07 0.86 -1.29
CA LEU A 6 6.07 -0.60 -1.29
C LEU A 6 4.75 -1.10 -0.69
N ARG A 7 3.97 -1.87 -1.46
CA ARG A 7 2.87 -2.63 -0.88
C ARG A 7 3.41 -3.78 -0.06
N HIS A 8 2.84 -4.03 1.14
CA HIS A 8 3.21 -5.17 1.98
C HIS A 8 3.15 -6.50 1.22
N GLY A 9 3.88 -7.50 1.69
CA GLY A 9 3.87 -8.87 1.16
C GLY A 9 2.54 -9.59 1.37
N GLU A 10 2.38 -10.74 0.74
CA GLU A 10 1.19 -11.58 0.87
C GLU A 10 0.89 -11.91 2.34
N VAL A 11 -0.39 -11.92 2.69
CA VAL A 11 -0.88 -12.12 4.06
C VAL A 11 -1.46 -13.52 4.22
N TYR A 12 -1.21 -14.15 5.37
CA TYR A 12 -1.90 -15.38 5.75
C TYR A 12 -3.36 -15.08 6.08
N ASN A 13 -4.25 -15.40 5.15
CA ASN A 13 -5.68 -15.12 5.23
C ASN A 13 -6.53 -16.29 4.68
N PRO A 14 -6.52 -17.45 5.34
CA PRO A 14 -7.18 -18.65 4.83
C PRO A 14 -8.71 -18.54 4.73
N LYS A 15 -9.31 -17.62 5.48
CA LYS A 15 -10.76 -17.36 5.43
C LYS A 15 -11.15 -16.32 4.37
N ASN A 16 -10.19 -15.80 3.61
CA ASN A 16 -10.42 -14.75 2.60
C ASN A 16 -11.23 -13.55 3.13
N ILE A 17 -10.85 -13.07 4.32
CA ILE A 17 -11.50 -11.92 4.97
C ILE A 17 -10.99 -10.62 4.34
N HIS A 18 -11.88 -9.68 4.11
CA HIS A 18 -11.50 -8.30 3.81
C HIS A 18 -10.99 -7.63 5.08
N TYR A 19 -9.68 -7.64 5.28
CA TYR A 19 -9.06 -7.21 6.53
C TYR A 19 -8.82 -5.70 6.61
N SER A 20 -8.86 -4.94 5.49
CA SER A 20 -8.70 -3.47 5.50
C SER A 20 -7.63 -3.01 6.54
N ASN A 21 -8.05 -2.31 7.57
CA ASN A 21 -7.19 -1.85 8.67
C ASN A 21 -7.22 -2.72 9.94
N LEU A 22 -7.78 -3.94 9.88
CA LEU A 22 -7.76 -4.85 11.01
C LEU A 22 -6.31 -5.23 11.39
N PRO A 23 -6.02 -5.33 12.69
CA PRO A 23 -4.72 -5.82 13.18
C PRO A 23 -4.59 -7.34 13.00
N GLY A 24 -3.41 -7.88 13.30
CA GLY A 24 -3.19 -9.32 13.49
C GLY A 24 -3.04 -10.16 12.21
N PHE A 25 -3.12 -9.57 11.02
CA PHE A 25 -2.88 -10.25 9.75
C PHE A 25 -1.37 -10.24 9.43
N SER A 26 -0.69 -11.33 9.76
CA SER A 26 0.74 -11.53 9.49
C SER A 26 1.01 -11.90 8.03
N LEU A 27 2.25 -11.74 7.60
CA LEU A 27 2.69 -12.26 6.30
C LEU A 27 2.56 -13.79 6.24
N SER A 28 2.22 -14.31 5.06
CA SER A 28 2.34 -15.73 4.72
C SER A 28 3.81 -16.13 4.51
N THR A 29 4.09 -17.41 4.33
CA THR A 29 5.42 -17.87 3.91
C THR A 29 5.84 -17.22 2.59
N THR A 30 4.93 -17.14 1.62
CA THR A 30 5.13 -16.44 0.34
C THR A 30 5.42 -14.96 0.57
N GLY A 31 4.65 -14.29 1.45
CA GLY A 31 4.84 -12.87 1.76
C GLY A 31 6.20 -12.58 2.39
N ASN A 32 6.70 -13.45 3.25
CA ASN A 32 8.05 -13.35 3.82
C ASN A 32 9.13 -13.44 2.72
N PHE A 33 9.00 -14.42 1.82
CA PHE A 33 9.92 -14.55 0.68
C PHE A 33 9.85 -13.34 -0.26
N GLN A 34 8.64 -12.85 -0.57
CA GLN A 34 8.45 -11.65 -1.39
C GLN A 34 9.17 -10.43 -0.79
N ALA A 35 9.00 -10.21 0.52
CA ALA A 35 9.62 -9.07 1.21
C ALA A 35 11.16 -9.12 1.17
N LYS A 36 11.76 -10.28 1.40
CA LYS A 36 13.22 -10.46 1.30
C LYS A 36 13.72 -10.22 -0.14
N SER A 37 13.04 -10.82 -1.11
CA SER A 37 13.42 -10.70 -2.53
C SER A 37 13.34 -9.26 -3.03
N ILE A 38 12.28 -8.51 -2.67
CA ILE A 38 12.18 -7.11 -3.07
C ILE A 38 13.20 -6.24 -2.33
N GLY A 39 13.53 -6.54 -1.06
CA GLY A 39 14.57 -5.86 -0.31
C GLY A 39 15.93 -5.90 -1.01
N GLN A 40 16.34 -7.06 -1.54
CA GLN A 40 17.55 -7.19 -2.34
C GLN A 40 17.50 -6.35 -3.62
N LYS A 41 16.35 -6.34 -4.34
CA LYS A 41 16.18 -5.53 -5.55
C LYS A 41 16.24 -4.03 -5.23
N ILE A 42 15.60 -3.59 -4.13
CA ILE A 42 15.65 -2.18 -3.70
C ILE A 42 17.09 -1.78 -3.41
N LYS A 43 17.83 -2.55 -2.60
CA LYS A 43 19.23 -2.27 -2.26
C LYS A 43 20.11 -2.11 -3.48
N LYS A 44 19.86 -2.90 -4.54
CA LYS A 44 20.65 -2.85 -5.79
C LYS A 44 20.35 -1.61 -6.63
N ASN A 45 19.13 -1.09 -6.57
CA ASN A 45 18.64 -0.09 -7.53
C ASN A 45 18.44 1.31 -6.95
N PHE A 46 18.39 1.45 -5.61
CA PHE A 46 18.03 2.70 -4.95
C PHE A 46 18.87 2.93 -3.70
N GLU A 47 19.13 4.20 -3.42
CA GLU A 47 19.67 4.65 -2.14
C GLU A 47 18.51 5.12 -1.26
N ILE A 48 18.28 4.44 -0.14
CA ILE A 48 17.21 4.71 0.83
C ILE A 48 17.86 5.12 2.14
N GLU A 49 17.42 6.25 2.69
CA GLU A 49 17.93 6.80 3.95
C GLU A 49 17.12 6.32 5.16
N LYS A 50 15.82 6.06 4.97
CA LYS A 50 14.94 5.51 6.00
C LYS A 50 13.73 4.79 5.43
N ILE A 51 13.12 3.94 6.24
CA ILE A 51 11.84 3.30 5.97
C ILE A 51 10.78 3.97 6.83
N ILE A 52 9.65 4.36 6.23
CA ILE A 52 8.45 4.75 6.95
C ILE A 52 7.42 3.65 6.71
N THR A 53 6.84 3.08 7.77
CA THR A 53 5.91 1.95 7.65
C THR A 53 4.57 2.25 8.32
N SER A 54 3.50 1.74 7.72
CA SER A 54 2.18 1.65 8.36
C SER A 54 2.29 0.88 9.69
N PRO A 55 1.47 1.20 10.71
CA PRO A 55 1.45 0.48 11.99
C PRO A 55 0.93 -0.95 11.89
N LEU A 56 0.27 -1.35 10.78
CA LEU A 56 -0.33 -2.67 10.63
C LEU A 56 0.74 -3.77 10.50
N LEU A 57 0.52 -4.90 11.19
CA LEU A 57 1.50 -5.98 11.35
C LEU A 57 2.17 -6.39 10.04
N ARG A 58 1.40 -6.64 8.97
CA ARG A 58 1.91 -7.03 7.65
C ARG A 58 2.88 -6.03 7.03
N ALA A 59 2.62 -4.72 7.20
CA ALA A 59 3.51 -3.67 6.70
C ALA A 59 4.79 -3.60 7.54
N ARG A 60 4.68 -3.68 8.86
CA ARG A 60 5.83 -3.71 9.76
C ARG A 60 6.73 -4.91 9.51
N GLN A 61 6.15 -6.11 9.34
CA GLN A 61 6.91 -7.31 8.99
C GLN A 61 7.63 -7.16 7.64
N THR A 62 6.92 -6.62 6.64
CA THR A 62 7.54 -6.33 5.33
C THR A 62 8.71 -5.36 5.48
N ALA A 63 8.53 -4.27 6.22
CA ALA A 63 9.57 -3.27 6.48
C ALA A 63 10.80 -3.88 7.18
N GLN A 64 10.59 -4.73 8.20
CA GLN A 64 11.66 -5.41 8.91
C GLN A 64 12.48 -6.32 7.98
N LEU A 65 11.80 -7.15 7.18
CA LEU A 65 12.47 -8.09 6.25
C LEU A 65 13.23 -7.35 5.13
N VAL A 66 12.67 -6.26 4.61
CA VAL A 66 13.37 -5.39 3.64
C VAL A 66 14.58 -4.75 4.30
N ASN A 67 14.46 -4.33 5.56
CA ASN A 67 15.55 -3.65 6.27
C ASN A 67 16.74 -4.57 6.63
N GLU A 68 16.58 -5.90 6.56
CA GLU A 68 17.72 -6.82 6.63
C GLU A 68 18.80 -6.51 5.56
N PHE A 69 18.39 -5.90 4.43
CA PHE A 69 19.28 -5.52 3.32
C PHE A 69 19.64 -4.03 3.32
N LEU A 70 18.73 -3.15 3.75
CA LEU A 70 18.95 -1.70 3.68
C LEU A 70 19.73 -1.19 4.89
N ASN A 71 19.47 -1.73 6.07
CA ASN A 71 20.08 -1.36 7.36
C ASN A 71 19.94 0.15 7.67
N VAL A 72 18.72 0.66 7.62
CA VAL A 72 18.36 2.06 7.86
C VAL A 72 17.37 2.19 9.01
N LYS A 73 17.09 3.41 9.48
CA LYS A 73 16.08 3.67 10.50
C LYS A 73 14.67 3.31 9.99
N ILE A 74 13.85 2.66 10.82
CA ILE A 74 12.42 2.43 10.57
C ILE A 74 11.60 3.37 11.46
N GLU A 75 10.69 4.11 10.86
CA GLU A 75 9.69 4.96 11.53
C GLU A 75 8.28 4.45 11.24
N ILE A 76 7.36 4.61 12.19
CA ILE A 76 5.94 4.20 12.04
C ILE A 76 5.11 5.46 11.83
N SER A 77 4.22 5.45 10.81
CA SER A 77 3.28 6.54 10.58
C SER A 77 1.86 6.02 10.29
N ASN A 78 0.87 6.65 10.93
CA ASN A 78 -0.54 6.43 10.63
C ASN A 78 -0.95 7.05 9.29
N ASP A 79 -0.18 7.97 8.74
CA ASP A 79 -0.50 8.65 7.48
C ASP A 79 -0.45 7.71 6.26
N ILE A 80 0.15 6.53 6.41
CA ILE A 80 0.19 5.48 5.37
C ILE A 80 -0.51 4.18 5.78
N ILE A 81 -1.45 4.25 6.77
CA ILE A 81 -2.33 3.12 7.09
C ILE A 81 -3.28 2.82 5.92
N GLU A 82 -3.80 1.58 5.83
CA GLU A 82 -4.73 1.22 4.76
C GLU A 82 -6.01 2.07 4.81
N TRP A 83 -6.52 2.36 3.61
CA TRP A 83 -7.78 3.05 3.43
C TRP A 83 -8.92 2.39 4.20
N GLN A 84 -9.66 3.20 4.94
CA GLN A 84 -10.90 2.78 5.57
C GLN A 84 -12.06 2.96 4.57
N GLY A 85 -12.18 1.97 3.68
CA GLY A 85 -13.10 2.00 2.56
C GLY A 85 -14.58 1.88 2.96
N PRO A 86 -15.39 1.22 2.11
CA PRO A 86 -16.82 1.16 2.31
C PRO A 86 -17.22 0.56 3.67
N GLU A 87 -18.23 1.16 4.28
CA GLU A 87 -18.77 0.67 5.54
C GLU A 87 -19.27 -0.77 5.42
N GLY A 88 -19.10 -1.54 6.48
CA GLY A 88 -19.54 -2.93 6.53
C GLY A 88 -18.72 -3.95 5.75
N TRP A 89 -17.61 -3.56 5.08
CA TRP A 89 -16.74 -4.51 4.39
C TRP A 89 -15.72 -5.17 5.31
N THR A 90 -15.16 -4.40 6.23
CA THR A 90 -14.13 -4.87 7.14
C THR A 90 -14.60 -6.06 7.98
N GLY A 91 -13.87 -7.17 7.92
CA GLY A 91 -14.19 -8.41 8.63
C GLY A 91 -15.10 -9.39 7.87
N LYS A 92 -15.70 -8.97 6.75
CA LYS A 92 -16.51 -9.87 5.90
C LYS A 92 -15.63 -10.76 5.02
N ILE A 93 -16.17 -11.91 4.65
CA ILE A 93 -15.60 -12.78 3.61
C ILE A 93 -15.71 -12.05 2.27
N PHE A 94 -14.65 -12.10 1.46
CA PHE A 94 -14.57 -11.33 0.22
C PHE A 94 -15.73 -11.61 -0.75
N ASN A 95 -16.21 -12.85 -0.82
CA ASN A 95 -17.36 -13.21 -1.66
C ASN A 95 -18.68 -12.50 -1.25
N GLU A 96 -18.84 -12.14 0.01
CA GLU A 96 -20.03 -11.39 0.48
C GLU A 96 -19.96 -9.93 0.00
N ILE A 97 -18.78 -9.42 -0.28
CA ILE A 97 -18.56 -8.06 -0.74
C ILE A 97 -18.74 -7.95 -2.26
N THR A 98 -18.27 -8.94 -3.03
CA THR A 98 -18.19 -8.89 -4.49
C THR A 98 -19.54 -8.73 -5.18
N ASN A 99 -20.63 -9.13 -4.55
CA ASN A 99 -22.00 -9.05 -5.09
C ASN A 99 -22.73 -7.76 -4.67
N THR A 100 -22.05 -6.79 -4.05
CA THR A 100 -22.64 -5.53 -3.61
C THR A 100 -22.51 -4.42 -4.66
N GLN A 101 -23.47 -3.48 -4.66
CA GLN A 101 -23.39 -2.28 -5.48
C GLN A 101 -22.12 -1.46 -5.16
N ALA A 102 -21.74 -1.38 -3.88
CA ALA A 102 -20.53 -0.69 -3.45
C ALA A 102 -19.26 -1.31 -4.09
N TYR A 103 -19.21 -2.64 -4.27
CA TYR A 103 -18.11 -3.29 -4.96
C TYR A 103 -18.06 -2.97 -6.47
N SER A 104 -19.22 -2.88 -7.11
CA SER A 104 -19.29 -2.44 -8.50
C SER A 104 -18.80 -1.00 -8.67
N LYS A 105 -19.19 -0.10 -7.76
CA LYS A 105 -18.67 1.28 -7.70
C LYS A 105 -17.16 1.30 -7.43
N TYR A 106 -16.67 0.51 -6.48
CA TYR A 106 -15.23 0.38 -6.21
C TYR A 106 -14.42 -0.02 -7.44
N LYS A 107 -14.96 -0.92 -8.27
CA LYS A 107 -14.29 -1.35 -9.51
C LYS A 107 -14.33 -0.31 -10.63
N SER A 108 -15.40 0.46 -10.73
CA SER A 108 -15.57 1.47 -11.79
C SER A 108 -15.02 2.83 -11.37
N ASN A 109 -15.55 3.39 -10.31
CA ASN A 109 -15.12 4.67 -9.73
C ASN A 109 -15.41 4.71 -8.22
N PRO A 110 -14.41 4.44 -7.35
CA PRO A 110 -14.60 4.39 -5.91
C PRO A 110 -15.00 5.74 -5.28
N LEU A 111 -14.77 6.87 -5.96
CA LEU A 111 -15.23 8.19 -5.51
C LEU A 111 -16.76 8.32 -5.49
N THR A 112 -17.48 7.41 -6.16
CA THR A 112 -18.96 7.40 -6.19
C THR A 112 -19.59 6.48 -5.13
N ILE A 113 -18.80 5.94 -4.21
CA ILE A 113 -19.31 5.13 -3.10
C ILE A 113 -19.89 6.06 -2.05
N ASP A 114 -21.18 5.89 -1.74
CA ASP A 114 -21.91 6.82 -0.89
C ASP A 114 -21.50 6.75 0.59
N THR A 115 -21.10 5.56 1.06
CA THR A 115 -20.78 5.31 2.47
C THR A 115 -19.36 4.77 2.61
N VAL A 116 -18.41 5.66 2.78
CA VAL A 116 -17.02 5.33 3.11
C VAL A 116 -16.64 5.93 4.46
N LYS A 117 -15.84 5.23 5.23
CA LYS A 117 -15.32 5.74 6.51
C LYS A 117 -14.31 6.86 6.33
N GLU A 118 -13.56 6.82 5.24
CA GLU A 118 -12.54 7.81 4.89
C GLU A 118 -12.64 8.13 3.40
N PRO A 119 -12.92 9.38 2.97
CA PRO A 119 -12.83 9.78 1.57
C PRO A 119 -11.42 9.58 1.01
N LEU A 120 -11.31 9.15 -0.26
CA LEU A 120 -10.01 8.92 -0.90
C LEU A 120 -9.14 10.18 -1.00
N GLU A 121 -9.78 11.35 -1.10
CA GLU A 121 -9.11 12.66 -1.04
C GLU A 121 -8.37 12.85 0.29
N LYS A 122 -8.96 12.41 1.41
CA LYS A 122 -8.32 12.47 2.73
C LYS A 122 -7.15 11.49 2.85
N VAL A 123 -7.26 10.34 2.21
CA VAL A 123 -6.12 9.41 2.08
C VAL A 123 -4.97 10.08 1.33
N TYR A 124 -5.26 10.74 0.20
CA TYR A 124 -4.25 11.49 -0.55
C TYR A 124 -3.64 12.61 0.29
N GLU A 125 -4.46 13.44 0.95
CA GLU A 125 -3.97 14.56 1.77
C GLU A 125 -2.97 14.10 2.84
N ARG A 126 -3.30 13.05 3.62
CA ARG A 126 -2.40 12.54 4.68
C ARG A 126 -1.11 11.94 4.12
N VAL A 127 -1.20 11.19 3.03
CA VAL A 127 -0.02 10.60 2.38
C VAL A 127 0.85 11.69 1.75
N ASN A 128 0.25 12.66 1.05
CA ASN A 128 0.97 13.75 0.40
C ASN A 128 1.70 14.65 1.41
N LYS A 129 1.08 14.91 2.58
CA LYS A 129 1.75 15.61 3.68
C LYS A 129 3.04 14.86 4.08
N LEU A 130 2.93 13.56 4.33
CA LEU A 130 4.08 12.74 4.72
C LEU A 130 5.17 12.72 3.63
N VAL A 131 4.79 12.65 2.36
CA VAL A 131 5.71 12.69 1.22
C VAL A 131 6.47 14.01 1.15
N ASN A 132 5.79 15.13 1.36
CA ASN A 132 6.40 16.47 1.31
C ASN A 132 7.37 16.73 2.50
N GLU A 133 7.13 16.09 3.64
CA GLU A 133 7.99 16.19 4.82
C GLU A 133 9.20 15.25 4.77
N ASN A 134 9.25 14.33 3.79
CA ASN A 134 10.27 13.29 3.73
C ASN A 134 10.80 13.09 2.31
N GLN A 135 12.09 12.79 2.20
CA GLN A 135 12.76 12.49 0.94
C GLN A 135 13.60 11.21 1.08
N HIS A 136 13.90 10.56 -0.04
CA HIS A 136 14.74 9.36 -0.10
C HIS A 136 14.24 8.20 0.78
N CYS A 137 12.93 8.13 0.99
CA CYS A 137 12.30 7.16 1.89
C CYS A 137 11.66 6.00 1.13
N LEU A 138 11.69 4.82 1.76
CA LEU A 138 10.82 3.70 1.41
C LEU A 138 9.58 3.73 2.29
N MET A 139 8.41 3.96 1.71
CA MET A 139 7.12 3.98 2.38
C MET A 139 6.42 2.62 2.24
N VAL A 140 6.37 1.83 3.31
CA VAL A 140 5.74 0.50 3.30
C VAL A 140 4.28 0.63 3.71
N SER A 141 3.38 0.43 2.76
CA SER A 141 1.97 0.72 2.89
C SER A 141 1.09 -0.38 2.26
N HIS A 142 -0.09 -0.02 1.80
CA HIS A 142 -1.17 -0.91 1.40
C HIS A 142 -1.70 -0.54 0.02
N GLN A 143 -2.51 -1.45 -0.54
CA GLN A 143 -2.98 -1.36 -1.92
C GLN A 143 -3.71 -0.05 -2.21
N ASP A 144 -4.77 0.25 -1.46
CA ASP A 144 -5.66 1.34 -1.83
C ASP A 144 -5.14 2.70 -1.37
N THR A 145 -4.35 2.73 -0.31
CA THR A 145 -3.60 3.93 0.10
C THR A 145 -2.55 4.33 -0.95
N ILE A 146 -1.78 3.38 -1.48
CA ILE A 146 -0.81 3.66 -2.55
C ILE A 146 -1.52 4.10 -3.83
N ARG A 147 -2.62 3.43 -4.21
CA ARG A 147 -3.42 3.80 -5.38
C ARG A 147 -4.01 5.19 -5.28
N ALA A 148 -4.56 5.56 -4.10
CA ALA A 148 -5.10 6.89 -3.88
C ALA A 148 -4.03 7.96 -4.09
N TYR A 149 -2.83 7.77 -3.53
CA TYR A 149 -1.74 8.72 -3.73
C TYR A 149 -1.43 8.91 -5.22
N PHE A 150 -1.15 7.84 -5.97
CA PHE A 150 -0.78 7.98 -7.39
C PHE A 150 -1.93 8.45 -8.27
N TYR A 151 -3.18 8.08 -7.95
CA TYR A 151 -4.36 8.54 -8.69
C TYR A 151 -4.48 10.07 -8.68
N PHE A 152 -4.38 10.69 -7.51
CA PHE A 152 -4.48 12.15 -7.40
C PHE A 152 -3.19 12.85 -7.85
N GLU A 153 -2.02 12.34 -7.48
CA GLU A 153 -0.73 12.94 -7.82
C GLU A 153 -0.49 12.99 -9.34
N LEU A 154 -0.85 11.93 -10.05
CA LEU A 154 -0.67 11.84 -11.49
C LEU A 154 -1.90 12.27 -12.29
N LYS A 155 -2.98 12.69 -11.62
CA LYS A 155 -4.27 13.07 -12.23
C LYS A 155 -4.80 11.99 -13.19
N GLU A 156 -4.80 10.75 -12.72
CA GLU A 156 -5.16 9.61 -13.55
C GLU A 156 -6.66 9.57 -13.89
N ALA A 157 -6.99 9.08 -15.08
CA ALA A 157 -8.37 9.00 -15.53
C ALA A 157 -9.19 7.93 -14.78
N ARG A 158 -8.55 6.91 -14.23
CA ARG A 158 -9.22 5.79 -13.53
C ARG A 158 -8.40 5.29 -12.35
N PHE A 159 -9.05 5.13 -11.20
CA PHE A 159 -8.45 4.62 -9.98
C PHE A 159 -7.83 3.22 -10.10
N ASN A 160 -8.35 2.40 -11.01
CA ASN A 160 -7.92 1.00 -11.15
C ASN A 160 -6.66 0.78 -12.00
N LEU A 161 -6.08 1.85 -12.59
CA LEU A 161 -4.94 1.70 -13.50
C LEU A 161 -3.68 1.18 -12.81
N ASN A 162 -3.40 1.62 -11.59
CA ASN A 162 -2.11 1.41 -10.90
C ASN A 162 -2.23 0.59 -9.62
N LYS A 163 -2.95 -0.53 -9.71
CA LYS A 163 -3.05 -1.47 -8.59
C LYS A 163 -1.71 -2.18 -8.36
N PRO A 164 -0.97 -1.92 -7.25
CA PRO A 164 0.25 -2.65 -6.96
C PRO A 164 -0.05 -4.10 -6.57
N ASN A 165 0.76 -5.05 -7.01
CA ASN A 165 0.78 -6.41 -6.46
C ASN A 165 1.50 -6.42 -5.10
N HIS A 166 1.45 -7.53 -4.37
CA HIS A 166 2.22 -7.68 -3.14
C HIS A 166 3.72 -7.51 -3.44
N CYS A 167 4.39 -6.69 -2.65
CA CYS A 167 5.79 -6.32 -2.81
C CYS A 167 6.14 -5.62 -4.13
N ASP A 168 5.19 -5.04 -4.86
CA ASP A 168 5.52 -4.08 -5.90
C ASP A 168 5.98 -2.76 -5.26
N VAL A 169 7.04 -2.19 -5.81
CA VAL A 169 7.53 -0.85 -5.51
C VAL A 169 7.09 0.10 -6.60
N GLN A 170 6.33 1.12 -6.24
CA GLN A 170 5.86 2.16 -7.15
C GLN A 170 6.56 3.49 -6.83
N TYR A 171 6.94 4.24 -7.87
CA TYR A 171 7.59 5.54 -7.73
C TYR A 171 7.42 6.39 -9.00
N ILE A 172 7.57 7.70 -8.89
CA ILE A 172 7.53 8.62 -10.02
C ILE A 172 8.95 8.84 -10.56
N LYS A 173 9.12 8.68 -11.87
CA LYS A 173 10.35 9.07 -12.59
C LYS A 173 9.99 9.81 -13.87
N ASN A 174 10.48 11.04 -14.03
CA ASN A 174 10.18 11.90 -15.18
C ASN A 174 8.66 12.12 -15.38
N GLY A 175 7.93 12.37 -14.28
CA GLY A 175 6.48 12.59 -14.30
C GLY A 175 5.63 11.35 -14.61
N LYS A 176 6.22 10.15 -14.64
CA LYS A 176 5.52 8.90 -14.95
C LYS A 176 5.67 7.88 -13.82
N LEU A 177 4.62 7.12 -13.57
CA LEU A 177 4.69 5.97 -12.68
C LEU A 177 5.66 4.92 -13.23
N LYS A 178 6.51 4.42 -12.35
CA LYS A 178 7.37 3.26 -12.57
C LYS A 178 7.10 2.22 -11.52
N VAL A 179 7.27 0.96 -11.90
CA VAL A 179 7.08 -0.18 -11.01
C VAL A 179 8.33 -1.05 -11.04
N LEU A 180 8.84 -1.40 -9.87
CA LEU A 180 9.81 -2.48 -9.68
C LEU A 180 9.07 -3.65 -9.04
N SER A 181 8.95 -4.76 -9.76
CA SER A 181 8.27 -5.97 -9.33
C SER A 181 9.24 -7.13 -9.06
N LEU A 182 8.72 -8.20 -8.50
CA LEU A 182 9.47 -9.44 -8.27
C LEU A 182 9.73 -10.22 -9.58
N THR A 183 8.82 -10.08 -10.54
CA THR A 183 8.92 -10.70 -11.89
C THR A 183 9.64 -9.81 -12.86
#